data_d2b2ba839b2e62381e8bb63e335e47af
#
_entry.id   d2b2ba839b2e62381e8bb63e335e47af
#
_cell.length_a   1.000
_cell.length_b   1.000
_cell.length_c   1.000
_cell.angle_alpha   90.00
_cell.angle_beta   90.00
_cell.angle_gamma   90.00
#
_symmetry.space_group_name_H-M   'P 1'
#
loop_
_entity.id
_entity.type
_entity.pdbx_description
1 polymer ?
#
loop_
_entity_poly.entity_id
_entity_poly.type
_entity_poly.pdbx_seq_one_letter_code
_entity_poly.pdbx_strand_id
1 'polypeptide(L)'
;LDGLINYESVLLRLNQNPALIDKLTLIYPEDGVITADYPLMLLKEAQRERFNQWLAVLKGRDFQQQHLVKAFIRPSHPDVSADPALVNDTVAELSFPNQLSVIDAVLQSYQNQLRRPTTAIYVLDVSGSMDGQRMMDMKEAMNRLTQHKSSTISERLLAFHERETVILLPFSGEVYPSQRF
;
A
#
# COMPACT_ATOMS: atom_id res chain seq x y z
N LEU A 1 9.56 12.10 10.85
CA LEU A 1 9.15 10.67 10.80
C LEU A 1 10.18 9.87 11.58
N ASP A 2 9.75 9.22 12.67
CA ASP A 2 10.64 8.46 13.55
C ASP A 2 10.87 7.03 13.02
N GLY A 3 10.08 6.58 12.04
CA GLY A 3 10.20 5.29 11.38
C GLY A 3 9.31 5.17 10.15
N LEU A 4 9.64 4.20 9.29
CA LEU A 4 8.93 3.88 8.05
C LEU A 4 8.97 2.36 7.83
N ILE A 5 7.82 1.75 7.53
CA ILE A 5 7.73 0.35 7.12
C ILE A 5 7.60 0.31 5.60
N ASN A 6 8.56 -0.34 4.94
CA ASN A 6 8.56 -0.48 3.49
C ASN A 6 9.48 -1.63 3.06
N TYR A 7 9.55 -1.90 1.75
CA TYR A 7 10.47 -2.86 1.18
C TYR A 7 11.93 -2.42 1.34
N GLU A 8 12.85 -3.36 1.56
CA GLU A 8 14.30 -3.14 1.59
C GLU A 8 14.76 -2.29 0.40
N SER A 9 14.35 -2.68 -0.80
CA SER A 9 14.71 -2.02 -2.05
C SER A 9 14.28 -0.55 -2.11
N VAL A 10 13.13 -0.20 -1.51
CA VAL A 10 12.64 1.19 -1.45
C VAL A 10 13.49 1.99 -0.47
N LEU A 11 13.75 1.44 0.73
CA LEU A 11 14.52 2.12 1.77
C LEU A 11 15.97 2.36 1.32
N LEU A 12 16.61 1.35 0.71
CA LEU A 12 17.98 1.48 0.21
C LEU A 12 18.09 2.48 -0.96
N ARG A 13 17.10 2.51 -1.86
CA ARG A 13 17.05 3.55 -2.92
C ARG A 13 16.82 4.94 -2.36
N LEU A 14 16.01 5.10 -1.32
CA LEU A 14 15.87 6.38 -0.63
C LEU A 14 17.20 6.84 -0.06
N ASN A 15 18.01 5.93 0.48
CA ASN A 15 19.35 6.23 0.98
C ASN A 15 20.32 6.74 -0.09
N GLN A 16 20.07 6.48 -1.36
CA GLN A 16 20.85 7.03 -2.48
C GLN A 16 20.44 8.46 -2.84
N ASN A 17 19.31 8.94 -2.34
CA ASN A 17 18.85 10.29 -2.62
C ASN A 17 19.74 11.31 -1.87
N PRO A 18 20.42 12.22 -2.59
CA PRO A 18 21.29 13.24 -1.96
C PRO A 18 20.50 14.27 -1.12
N ALA A 19 19.20 14.41 -1.35
CA ALA A 19 18.35 15.29 -0.54
C ALA A 19 18.02 14.72 0.85
N LEU A 20 18.28 13.43 1.07
CA LEU A 20 18.10 12.79 2.39
C LEU A 20 19.34 13.04 3.25
N ILE A 21 19.22 13.92 4.24
CA ILE A 21 20.34 14.34 5.11
C ILE A 21 20.75 13.15 5.99
N ASP A 22 19.79 12.56 6.69
CA ASP A 22 20.02 11.41 7.56
C ASP A 22 19.64 10.12 6.83
N LYS A 23 20.58 9.17 6.79
CA LYS A 23 20.33 7.88 6.15
C LYS A 23 19.42 7.00 7.01
N LEU A 24 18.54 6.26 6.34
CA LEU A 24 17.67 5.29 6.98
C LEU A 24 18.47 4.06 7.40
N THR A 25 18.27 3.61 8.62
CA THR A 25 18.77 2.31 9.11
C THR A 25 17.70 1.26 8.89
N LEU A 26 18.05 0.15 8.24
CA LEU A 26 17.16 -1.00 8.08
C LEU A 26 17.15 -1.79 9.38
N ILE A 27 15.95 -1.99 9.91
CA ILE A 27 15.72 -2.80 11.13
C ILE A 27 14.86 -4.00 10.73
N TYR A 28 15.34 -5.19 11.06
CA TYR A 28 14.65 -6.45 10.82
C TYR A 28 14.12 -6.96 12.16
N PRO A 29 12.79 -7.12 12.31
CA PRO A 29 12.22 -7.69 13.53
C PRO A 29 12.70 -9.13 13.78
N GLU A 30 13.01 -9.47 15.03
CA GLU A 30 13.48 -10.82 15.40
C GLU A 30 12.40 -11.89 15.20
N ASP A 31 11.14 -11.53 15.39
CA ASP A 31 9.98 -12.40 15.20
C ASP A 31 9.63 -12.63 13.72
N GLY A 32 10.25 -11.90 12.80
CA GLY A 32 10.18 -12.15 11.37
C GLY A 32 9.67 -10.98 10.54
N VAL A 33 9.75 -11.15 9.24
CA VAL A 33 9.31 -10.19 8.22
C VAL A 33 8.31 -10.82 7.27
N ILE A 34 7.46 -10.00 6.67
CA ILE A 34 6.59 -10.43 5.58
C ILE A 34 7.38 -10.25 4.29
N THR A 35 7.52 -11.33 3.52
CA THR A 35 8.12 -11.29 2.18
C THR A 35 7.06 -10.96 1.13
N ALA A 36 7.49 -10.36 0.03
CA ALA A 36 6.62 -10.07 -1.11
C ALA A 36 7.06 -10.92 -2.31
N ASP A 37 6.27 -11.92 -2.62
CA ASP A 37 6.44 -12.73 -3.81
C ASP A 37 5.81 -12.06 -5.02
N TYR A 38 6.48 -12.14 -6.16
CA TYR A 38 5.98 -11.65 -7.44
C TYR A 38 5.68 -12.84 -8.36
N PRO A 39 4.51 -13.48 -8.23
CA PRO A 39 4.20 -14.67 -9.01
C PRO A 39 3.96 -14.32 -10.48
N LEU A 40 4.62 -15.05 -11.36
CA LEU A 40 4.35 -15.03 -12.80
C LEU A 40 3.47 -16.23 -13.15
N MET A 41 2.25 -15.97 -13.64
CA MET A 41 1.28 -17.02 -13.94
C MET A 41 0.95 -17.07 -15.43
N LEU A 42 0.85 -18.29 -15.97
CA LEU A 42 0.36 -18.52 -17.33
C LEU A 42 -1.17 -18.55 -17.32
N LEU A 43 -1.79 -17.55 -17.97
CA LEU A 43 -3.25 -17.46 -18.05
C LEU A 43 -3.87 -18.19 -19.24
N LYS A 44 -3.10 -18.35 -20.34
CA LYS A 44 -3.57 -19.02 -21.58
C LYS A 44 -2.50 -19.99 -22.04
N GLU A 45 -2.88 -21.25 -22.18
CA GLU A 45 -1.98 -22.33 -22.61
C GLU A 45 -1.30 -22.03 -23.96
N ALA A 46 -2.01 -21.39 -24.88
CA ALA A 46 -1.48 -20.98 -26.18
C ALA A 46 -0.26 -20.02 -26.08
N GLN A 47 -0.01 -19.43 -24.92
CA GLN A 47 1.14 -18.55 -24.67
C GLN A 47 2.30 -19.23 -23.93
N ARG A 48 2.25 -20.54 -23.71
CA ARG A 48 3.23 -21.28 -22.91
C ARG A 48 4.66 -21.09 -23.40
N GLU A 49 4.89 -21.14 -24.70
CA GLU A 49 6.25 -20.96 -25.25
C GLU A 49 6.80 -19.59 -24.89
N ARG A 50 6.04 -18.54 -25.12
CA ARG A 50 6.41 -17.16 -24.78
C ARG A 50 6.59 -16.98 -23.27
N PHE A 51 5.71 -17.58 -22.47
CA PHE A 51 5.84 -17.59 -21.01
C PHE A 51 7.17 -18.23 -20.57
N ASN A 52 7.55 -19.38 -21.14
CA ASN A 52 8.80 -20.06 -20.82
C ASN A 52 10.02 -19.21 -21.23
N GLN A 53 9.97 -18.51 -22.36
CA GLN A 53 11.03 -17.58 -22.77
C GLN A 53 11.20 -16.45 -21.73
N TRP A 54 10.11 -15.82 -21.28
CA TRP A 54 10.17 -14.82 -20.24
C TRP A 54 10.67 -15.36 -18.92
N LEU A 55 10.21 -16.54 -18.53
CA LEU A 55 10.62 -17.20 -17.30
C LEU A 55 12.14 -17.50 -17.31
N ALA A 56 12.67 -17.96 -18.45
CA ALA A 56 14.10 -18.20 -18.61
C ALA A 56 14.93 -16.92 -18.45
N VAL A 57 14.47 -15.80 -19.02
CA VAL A 57 15.14 -14.50 -18.87
C VAL A 57 15.11 -14.05 -17.42
N LEU A 58 13.92 -14.03 -16.78
CA LEU A 58 13.75 -13.53 -15.41
C LEU A 58 14.50 -14.36 -14.36
N LYS A 59 14.60 -15.68 -14.58
CA LYS A 59 15.40 -16.58 -13.74
C LYS A 59 16.87 -16.62 -14.12
N GLY A 60 17.25 -16.05 -15.25
CA GLY A 60 18.62 -16.06 -15.75
C GLY A 60 19.57 -15.25 -14.86
N ARG A 61 20.81 -15.75 -14.73
CA ARG A 61 21.86 -15.11 -13.95
C ARG A 61 22.10 -13.65 -14.34
N ASP A 62 22.21 -13.40 -15.64
CA ASP A 62 22.56 -12.08 -16.16
C ASP A 62 21.48 -11.04 -15.84
N PHE A 63 20.20 -11.41 -16.01
CA PHE A 63 19.09 -10.54 -15.66
C PHE A 63 19.10 -10.22 -14.15
N GLN A 64 19.27 -11.22 -13.31
CA GLN A 64 19.23 -11.01 -11.87
C GLN A 64 20.44 -10.19 -11.40
N GLN A 65 21.64 -10.46 -11.89
CA GLN A 65 22.82 -9.68 -11.55
C GLN A 65 22.74 -8.23 -12.02
N GLN A 66 22.24 -7.98 -13.23
CA GLN A 66 22.24 -6.64 -13.82
C GLN A 66 21.04 -5.78 -13.41
N HIS A 67 19.92 -6.39 -13.06
CA HIS A 67 18.70 -5.68 -12.77
C HIS A 67 18.22 -5.82 -11.33
N LEU A 68 18.10 -7.04 -10.78
CA LEU A 68 17.58 -7.22 -9.44
C LEU A 68 18.56 -6.71 -8.38
N VAL A 69 19.83 -7.10 -8.45
CA VAL A 69 20.85 -6.66 -7.50
C VAL A 69 20.98 -5.13 -7.50
N LYS A 70 21.01 -4.49 -8.68
CA LYS A 70 21.08 -3.03 -8.78
C LYS A 70 19.83 -2.31 -8.27
N ALA A 71 18.71 -3.00 -8.22
CA ALA A 71 17.47 -2.49 -7.65
C ALA A 71 17.30 -2.82 -6.16
N PHE A 72 18.33 -3.39 -5.51
CA PHE A 72 18.30 -3.90 -4.14
C PHE A 72 17.19 -4.96 -3.93
N ILE A 73 16.92 -5.77 -4.93
CA ILE A 73 16.01 -6.92 -4.84
C ILE A 73 16.87 -8.17 -4.66
N ARG A 74 16.48 -9.01 -3.70
CA ARG A 74 17.20 -10.26 -3.42
C ARG A 74 17.07 -11.20 -4.62
N PRO A 75 18.21 -11.68 -5.18
CA PRO A 75 18.16 -12.60 -6.30
C PRO A 75 17.71 -14.00 -5.82
N SER A 76 17.05 -14.74 -6.70
CA SER A 76 16.69 -16.15 -6.47
C SER A 76 17.64 -17.13 -7.16
N HIS A 77 18.56 -16.64 -8.01
CA HIS A 77 19.54 -17.48 -8.69
C HIS A 77 20.69 -17.81 -7.73
N PRO A 78 21.07 -19.10 -7.56
CA PRO A 78 22.05 -19.52 -6.55
C PRO A 78 23.45 -18.92 -6.74
N ASP A 79 23.85 -18.63 -7.97
CA ASP A 79 25.16 -18.05 -8.29
C ASP A 79 25.18 -16.51 -8.33
N VAL A 80 24.12 -15.86 -7.88
CA VAL A 80 24.03 -14.39 -7.84
C VAL A 80 23.93 -13.95 -6.38
N SER A 81 24.95 -13.24 -5.92
CA SER A 81 24.95 -12.67 -4.58
C SER A 81 24.07 -11.42 -4.51
N ALA A 82 23.36 -11.25 -3.40
CA ALA A 82 22.63 -10.03 -3.11
C ALA A 82 23.57 -8.82 -2.97
N ASP A 83 23.00 -7.61 -3.05
CA ASP A 83 23.77 -6.40 -2.77
C ASP A 83 24.27 -6.41 -1.32
N PRO A 84 25.52 -6.00 -1.04
CA PRO A 84 26.11 -5.98 0.30
C PRO A 84 25.36 -5.10 1.31
N ALA A 85 24.54 -4.15 0.83
CA ALA A 85 23.69 -3.32 1.69
C ALA A 85 22.50 -4.10 2.28
N LEU A 86 22.15 -5.25 1.72
CA LEU A 86 21.12 -6.15 2.26
C LEU A 86 21.75 -7.05 3.33
N VAL A 87 21.01 -7.27 4.42
CA VAL A 87 21.46 -8.18 5.49
C VAL A 87 21.55 -9.60 4.95
N ASN A 88 22.71 -10.24 5.19
CA ASN A 88 22.96 -11.61 4.74
C ASN A 88 22.42 -12.68 5.71
N ASP A 89 22.04 -12.29 6.92
CA ASP A 89 21.50 -13.21 7.90
C ASP A 89 20.13 -13.75 7.46
N THR A 90 19.85 -14.97 7.86
CA THR A 90 18.54 -15.59 7.60
C THR A 90 17.50 -14.84 8.43
N VAL A 91 16.71 -14.01 7.77
CA VAL A 91 15.58 -13.36 8.42
C VAL A 91 14.41 -14.34 8.44
N ALA A 92 13.79 -14.52 9.61
CA ALA A 92 12.61 -15.39 9.71
C ALA A 92 11.49 -14.82 8.83
N GLU A 93 10.85 -15.69 8.06
CA GLU A 93 9.71 -15.31 7.23
C GLU A 93 8.41 -15.61 7.96
N LEU A 94 7.57 -14.60 8.09
CA LEU A 94 6.22 -14.75 8.63
C LEU A 94 5.30 -15.27 7.52
N SER A 95 4.61 -16.36 7.80
CA SER A 95 3.61 -16.90 6.89
C SER A 95 2.46 -15.91 6.71
N PHE A 96 2.12 -15.61 5.45
CA PHE A 96 0.94 -14.79 5.17
C PHE A 96 -0.33 -15.56 5.56
N PRO A 97 -1.29 -14.90 6.27
CA PRO A 97 -2.53 -15.56 6.64
C PRO A 97 -3.30 -16.04 5.41
N ASN A 98 -3.61 -17.33 5.35
CA ASN A 98 -4.37 -17.94 4.24
C ASN A 98 -5.88 -17.94 4.46
N GLN A 99 -6.34 -17.43 5.60
CA GLN A 99 -7.76 -17.32 5.94
C GLN A 99 -8.22 -15.86 5.85
N LEU A 100 -9.23 -15.61 5.02
CA LEU A 100 -9.76 -14.28 4.82
C LEU A 100 -10.28 -13.64 6.12
N SER A 101 -10.87 -14.45 7.02
CA SER A 101 -11.32 -13.99 8.32
C SER A 101 -10.20 -13.44 9.22
N VAL A 102 -8.99 -14.01 9.12
CA VAL A 102 -7.81 -13.51 9.85
C VAL A 102 -7.36 -12.18 9.27
N ILE A 103 -7.31 -12.07 7.94
CA ILE A 103 -6.97 -10.83 7.25
C ILE A 103 -7.97 -9.73 7.63
N ASP A 104 -9.26 -10.03 7.59
CA ASP A 104 -10.31 -9.09 7.98
C ASP A 104 -10.18 -8.64 9.45
N ALA A 105 -9.88 -9.58 10.37
CA ALA A 105 -9.69 -9.25 11.77
C ALA A 105 -8.48 -8.34 12.00
N VAL A 106 -7.36 -8.57 11.31
CA VAL A 106 -6.16 -7.71 11.38
C VAL A 106 -6.48 -6.32 10.84
N LEU A 107 -7.15 -6.22 9.70
CA LEU A 107 -7.53 -4.93 9.11
C LEU A 107 -8.49 -4.15 10.02
N GLN A 108 -9.48 -4.80 10.61
CA GLN A 108 -10.40 -4.18 11.58
C GLN A 108 -9.67 -3.72 12.85
N SER A 109 -8.77 -4.55 13.38
CA SER A 109 -7.96 -4.17 14.53
C SER A 109 -7.10 -2.94 14.23
N TYR A 110 -6.47 -2.91 13.05
CA TYR A 110 -5.71 -1.74 12.62
C TYR A 110 -6.58 -0.48 12.57
N GLN A 111 -7.74 -0.54 11.94
CA GLN A 111 -8.62 0.62 11.76
C GLN A 111 -9.20 1.13 13.08
N ASN A 112 -9.62 0.21 13.97
CA ASN A 112 -10.38 0.58 15.16
C ASN A 112 -9.51 0.76 16.41
N GLN A 113 -8.28 0.20 16.43
CA GLN A 113 -7.45 0.20 17.63
C GLN A 113 -6.05 0.80 17.41
N LEU A 114 -5.39 0.46 16.32
CA LEU A 114 -3.98 0.81 16.11
C LEU A 114 -3.79 2.12 15.35
N ARG A 115 -4.67 2.41 14.39
CA ARG A 115 -4.59 3.65 13.59
C ARG A 115 -4.70 4.87 14.53
N ARG A 116 -3.83 5.85 14.34
CA ARG A 116 -3.92 7.11 15.08
C ARG A 116 -5.24 7.81 14.76
N PRO A 117 -5.91 8.42 15.76
CA PRO A 117 -7.08 9.26 15.50
C PRO A 117 -6.73 10.36 14.50
N THR A 118 -7.60 10.58 13.55
CA THR A 118 -7.43 11.58 12.50
C THR A 118 -8.60 12.53 12.45
N THR A 119 -8.38 13.74 11.95
CA THR A 119 -9.44 14.67 11.61
C THR A 119 -9.42 14.91 10.11
N ALA A 120 -10.50 14.57 9.43
CA ALA A 120 -10.70 14.81 8.01
C ALA A 120 -11.65 15.99 7.82
N ILE A 121 -11.23 16.99 7.05
CA ILE A 121 -12.06 18.15 6.72
C ILE A 121 -12.44 18.06 5.25
N TYR A 122 -13.71 17.87 4.98
CA TYR A 122 -14.28 17.85 3.64
C TYR A 122 -14.83 19.22 3.30
N VAL A 123 -14.13 19.92 2.43
CA VAL A 123 -14.55 21.23 1.92
C VAL A 123 -15.43 20.98 0.69
N LEU A 124 -16.75 21.24 0.83
CA LEU A 124 -17.77 20.87 -0.14
C LEU A 124 -18.25 22.09 -0.89
N ASP A 125 -18.01 22.13 -2.19
CA ASP A 125 -18.59 23.15 -3.07
C ASP A 125 -20.08 22.85 -3.28
N VAL A 126 -20.92 23.75 -2.80
CA VAL A 126 -22.39 23.71 -2.97
C VAL A 126 -22.89 24.90 -3.77
N SER A 127 -22.03 25.53 -4.56
CA SER A 127 -22.39 26.64 -5.43
C SER A 127 -23.34 26.20 -6.56
N GLY A 128 -24.04 27.17 -7.17
CA GLY A 128 -24.99 26.90 -8.26
C GLY A 128 -24.36 26.18 -9.47
N SER A 129 -23.03 26.29 -9.68
CA SER A 129 -22.33 25.54 -10.73
C SER A 129 -22.29 24.06 -10.47
N MET A 130 -22.55 23.60 -9.24
CA MET A 130 -22.67 22.19 -8.85
C MET A 130 -24.06 21.61 -9.11
N ASP A 131 -25.05 22.38 -9.48
CA ASP A 131 -26.41 21.91 -9.72
C ASP A 131 -26.49 20.78 -10.75
N GLY A 132 -27.41 19.84 -10.54
CA GLY A 132 -27.63 18.69 -11.38
C GLY A 132 -26.72 17.52 -11.06
N GLN A 133 -26.09 16.93 -12.08
CA GLN A 133 -25.33 15.66 -11.95
C GLN A 133 -24.17 15.77 -10.98
N ARG A 134 -23.43 16.88 -10.98
CA ARG A 134 -22.26 17.07 -10.09
C ARG A 134 -22.65 16.99 -8.61
N MET A 135 -23.75 17.64 -8.23
CA MET A 135 -24.27 17.58 -6.88
C MET A 135 -24.73 16.16 -6.50
N MET A 136 -25.34 15.45 -7.45
CA MET A 136 -25.77 14.07 -7.24
C MET A 136 -24.55 13.15 -7.03
N ASP A 137 -23.52 13.28 -7.85
CA ASP A 137 -22.29 12.50 -7.76
C ASP A 137 -21.56 12.75 -6.42
N MET A 138 -21.49 14.02 -5.99
CA MET A 138 -20.89 14.38 -4.70
C MET A 138 -21.67 13.74 -3.54
N LYS A 139 -23.01 13.85 -3.55
CA LYS A 139 -23.85 13.22 -2.52
C LYS A 139 -23.71 11.70 -2.49
N GLU A 140 -23.65 11.07 -3.67
CA GLU A 140 -23.42 9.64 -3.78
C GLU A 140 -22.05 9.24 -3.21
N ALA A 141 -20.99 9.98 -3.54
CA ALA A 141 -19.66 9.74 -3.00
C ALA A 141 -19.64 9.85 -1.46
N MET A 142 -20.25 10.91 -0.90
CA MET A 142 -20.36 11.08 0.54
C MET A 142 -21.18 9.95 1.19
N ASN A 143 -22.29 9.54 0.57
CA ASN A 143 -23.07 8.39 1.06
C ASN A 143 -22.28 7.09 1.07
N ARG A 144 -21.43 6.84 0.07
CA ARG A 144 -20.55 5.65 0.06
C ARG A 144 -19.57 5.66 1.23
N LEU A 145 -19.02 6.82 1.58
CA LEU A 145 -18.09 6.95 2.72
C LEU A 145 -18.77 6.69 4.08
N THR A 146 -20.09 6.89 4.19
CA THR A 146 -20.85 6.62 5.41
C THR A 146 -21.38 5.19 5.53
N GLN A 147 -21.27 4.39 4.45
CA GLN A 147 -21.82 3.02 4.43
C GLN A 147 -20.83 2.01 5.01
N HIS A 148 -21.10 1.55 6.23
CA HIS A 148 -20.32 0.47 6.88
C HIS A 148 -20.63 -0.95 6.33
N LYS A 149 -21.64 -1.11 5.48
CA LYS A 149 -22.10 -2.41 4.93
C LYS A 149 -21.72 -2.56 3.45
N SER A 150 -20.48 -2.31 3.13
CA SER A 150 -20.03 -2.51 1.75
C SER A 150 -19.64 -3.96 1.49
N SER A 151 -19.84 -4.41 0.25
CA SER A 151 -19.58 -5.78 -0.18
C SER A 151 -18.11 -6.05 -0.45
N THR A 152 -17.30 -5.00 -0.66
CA THR A 152 -15.88 -5.12 -0.98
C THR A 152 -14.98 -4.63 0.15
N ILE A 153 -13.79 -5.22 0.25
CA ILE A 153 -12.75 -4.80 1.21
C ILE A 153 -12.37 -3.33 0.96
N SER A 154 -12.23 -2.93 -0.30
CA SER A 154 -11.85 -1.56 -0.66
C SER A 154 -12.87 -0.53 -0.18
N GLU A 155 -14.17 -0.79 -0.35
CA GLU A 155 -15.21 0.11 0.14
C GLU A 155 -15.22 0.20 1.67
N ARG A 156 -15.02 -0.93 2.37
CA ARG A 156 -14.91 -0.93 3.84
C ARG A 156 -13.70 -0.12 4.33
N LEU A 157 -12.57 -0.15 3.60
CA LEU A 157 -11.38 0.61 3.94
C LEU A 157 -11.52 2.11 3.67
N LEU A 158 -12.40 2.50 2.75
CA LEU A 158 -12.68 3.90 2.41
C LEU A 158 -13.76 4.54 3.28
N ALA A 159 -14.59 3.75 3.96
CA ALA A 159 -15.64 4.25 4.84
C ALA A 159 -15.06 5.02 6.04
N PHE A 160 -15.82 5.95 6.58
CA PHE A 160 -15.46 6.64 7.81
C PHE A 160 -15.36 5.67 8.98
N HIS A 161 -14.40 5.89 9.87
CA HIS A 161 -14.10 5.00 10.99
C HIS A 161 -14.30 5.70 12.34
N GLU A 162 -14.54 4.90 13.37
CA GLU A 162 -14.77 5.41 14.75
C GLU A 162 -13.63 6.28 15.30
N ARG A 163 -12.41 6.14 14.77
CA ARG A 163 -11.23 6.94 15.17
C ARG A 163 -11.01 8.15 14.27
N GLU A 164 -11.96 8.49 13.42
CA GLU A 164 -11.91 9.62 12.51
C GLU A 164 -12.96 10.66 12.91
N THR A 165 -12.50 11.87 13.15
CA THR A 165 -13.42 13.03 13.28
C THR A 165 -13.63 13.58 11.88
N VAL A 166 -14.88 13.61 11.42
CA VAL A 166 -15.24 14.15 10.11
C VAL A 166 -15.83 15.53 10.29
N ILE A 167 -15.28 16.50 9.58
CA ILE A 167 -15.80 17.87 9.54
C ILE A 167 -16.24 18.17 8.10
N LEU A 168 -17.52 18.47 7.91
CA LEU A 168 -18.04 18.94 6.65
C LEU A 168 -18.09 20.46 6.67
N LEU A 169 -17.47 21.08 5.67
CA LEU A 169 -17.41 22.53 5.52
C LEU A 169 -17.97 22.90 4.14
N PRO A 170 -19.29 23.12 4.04
CA PRO A 170 -19.90 23.55 2.78
C PRO A 170 -19.56 25.01 2.49
N PHE A 171 -19.39 25.34 1.21
CA PHE A 171 -19.22 26.72 0.76
C PHE A 171 -19.92 27.00 -0.58
N SER A 172 -20.20 28.24 -0.83
CA SER A 172 -20.68 28.75 -2.12
C SER A 172 -20.10 30.17 -2.33
N GLY A 173 -20.93 31.23 -2.37
CA GLY A 173 -20.44 32.60 -2.30
C GLY A 173 -19.88 33.00 -0.93
N GLU A 174 -20.18 32.22 0.08
CA GLU A 174 -19.70 32.33 1.46
C GLU A 174 -19.46 30.93 2.05
N VAL A 175 -18.79 30.88 3.20
CA VAL A 175 -18.55 29.62 3.93
C VAL A 175 -19.71 29.39 4.89
N TYR A 176 -20.37 28.24 4.79
CA TYR A 176 -21.45 27.87 5.71
C TYR A 176 -20.93 27.27 7.01
N PRO A 177 -21.74 27.21 8.06
CA PRO A 177 -21.36 26.59 9.33
C PRO A 177 -20.92 25.14 9.12
N SER A 178 -19.77 24.80 9.72
CA SER A 178 -19.24 23.43 9.67
C SER A 178 -20.07 22.47 10.52
N GLN A 179 -20.16 21.22 10.09
CA GLN A 179 -20.77 20.13 10.84
C GLN A 179 -19.68 19.13 11.22
N ARG A 180 -19.68 18.70 12.48
CA ARG A 180 -18.71 17.73 13.01
C ARG A 180 -19.42 16.44 13.40
N PHE A 181 -18.83 15.32 13.02
CA PHE A 181 -19.29 13.96 13.29
C PHE A 181 -18.19 13.11 13.92
#